data_0efc23497fc16a1cc37c22a3054c1137
#
_entry.id   0efc23497fc16a1cc37c22a3054c1137
#
_cell.length_a   1.000
_cell.length_b   1.000
_cell.length_c   1.000
_cell.angle_alpha   90.00
_cell.angle_beta   90.00
_cell.angle_gamma   90.00
#
_symmetry.space_group_name_H-M   'P 1'
#
loop_
_entity.id
_entity.type
_entity.pdbx_description
1 polymer ?
#
loop_
_entity_poly.entity_id
_entity_poly.type
_entity_poly.pdbx_seq_one_letter_code
_entity_poly.pdbx_strand_id
1 'polypeptide(L)'
;DIKVTTNRKEVLKWLKDLVKLKKADLGIAVDGDCDRVGIVDEKGNTIFTDYLIAIYANEVIPYVENKNVIVDVKCSVAIPHEIDKIGGNPIMVKNGSAYIEGRMHDIPALIGGEYSGHVFFKDEYFGYDDGIYAGLRLARILHKTKIPASTLTEGMEKYESTPEIRLEVDDDIKVEVVNKVIDYALSRNYKCNLDDGVRVDYDDGFALIRKSNTGPFITMRYEASTKEKLNQRQKEFTAVINKYLK
;
A
#
# COMPACT_ATOMS: atom_id res chain seq x y z
N ASP A 1 19.04 -14.60 -5.51
CA ASP A 1 18.39 -13.92 -4.38
C ASP A 1 16.94 -13.66 -4.73
N ILE A 2 16.06 -14.50 -4.19
CA ILE A 2 14.62 -14.29 -4.33
C ILE A 2 14.26 -13.21 -3.31
N LYS A 3 14.20 -11.95 -3.72
CA LYS A 3 13.58 -10.90 -2.91
C LYS A 3 12.07 -11.20 -2.86
N VAL A 4 11.65 -11.88 -1.82
CA VAL A 4 10.25 -12.22 -1.56
C VAL A 4 9.56 -10.92 -1.15
N THR A 5 8.88 -10.29 -2.10
CA THR A 5 7.93 -9.21 -1.78
C THR A 5 6.56 -9.84 -1.57
N THR A 6 6.06 -9.76 -0.36
CA THR A 6 4.81 -10.41 0.12
C THR A 6 3.55 -10.03 -0.67
N ASN A 7 3.61 -9.01 -1.54
CA ASN A 7 2.50 -8.55 -2.38
C ASN A 7 2.48 -9.11 -3.82
N ARG A 8 3.42 -9.96 -4.22
CA ARG A 8 3.39 -10.56 -5.57
C ARG A 8 2.53 -11.82 -5.57
N LYS A 9 1.60 -11.89 -6.50
CA LYS A 9 0.66 -13.05 -6.66
C LYS A 9 1.39 -14.39 -6.75
N GLU A 10 2.56 -14.43 -7.39
CA GLU A 10 3.35 -15.65 -7.58
C GLU A 10 3.98 -16.14 -6.26
N VAL A 11 4.41 -15.21 -5.39
CA VAL A 11 5.07 -15.53 -4.12
C VAL A 11 4.11 -16.22 -3.15
N LEU A 12 2.86 -15.82 -3.14
CA LEU A 12 1.83 -16.40 -2.27
C LEU A 12 1.17 -17.65 -2.85
N LYS A 13 1.56 -18.09 -4.06
CA LYS A 13 0.90 -19.25 -4.72
C LYS A 13 0.91 -20.50 -3.83
N TRP A 14 2.08 -20.84 -3.29
CA TRP A 14 2.19 -22.01 -2.41
C TRP A 14 1.33 -21.88 -1.15
N LEU A 15 1.29 -20.69 -0.54
CA LEU A 15 0.45 -20.44 0.64
C LEU A 15 -1.05 -20.58 0.30
N LYS A 16 -1.48 -20.09 -0.86
CA LYS A 16 -2.86 -20.23 -1.34
C LYS A 16 -3.28 -21.69 -1.52
N ASP A 17 -2.39 -22.49 -2.10
CA ASP A 17 -2.63 -23.93 -2.29
C ASP A 17 -2.69 -24.63 -0.92
N LEU A 18 -1.81 -24.27 0.02
CA LEU A 18 -1.79 -24.83 1.36
C LEU A 18 -3.04 -24.48 2.18
N VAL A 19 -3.50 -23.22 2.12
CA VAL A 19 -4.73 -22.78 2.80
C VAL A 19 -5.92 -23.61 2.33
N LYS A 20 -6.09 -23.78 1.01
CA LYS A 20 -7.16 -24.60 0.44
C LYS A 20 -7.05 -26.06 0.83
N LEU A 21 -5.84 -26.63 0.74
CA LEU A 21 -5.59 -28.03 1.09
C LEU A 21 -5.90 -28.33 2.56
N LYS A 22 -5.50 -27.42 3.45
CA LYS A 22 -5.67 -27.57 4.92
C LYS A 22 -7.01 -27.06 5.40
N LYS A 23 -7.81 -26.40 4.54
CA LYS A 23 -9.05 -25.70 4.91
C LYS A 23 -8.81 -24.74 6.09
N ALA A 24 -7.70 -23.99 6.00
CA ALA A 24 -7.33 -23.04 7.03
C ALA A 24 -8.17 -21.75 6.90
N ASP A 25 -8.50 -21.13 8.03
CA ASP A 25 -9.24 -19.86 8.06
C ASP A 25 -8.42 -18.67 7.57
N LEU A 26 -7.09 -18.79 7.63
CA LEU A 26 -6.14 -17.74 7.29
C LEU A 26 -4.79 -18.33 6.88
N GLY A 27 -4.16 -17.76 5.88
CA GLY A 27 -2.78 -17.99 5.54
C GLY A 27 -1.94 -16.73 5.82
N ILE A 28 -0.84 -16.91 6.56
CA ILE A 28 0.10 -15.84 6.91
C ILE A 28 1.46 -16.18 6.32
N ALA A 29 2.07 -15.26 5.61
CA ALA A 29 3.45 -15.32 5.16
C ALA A 29 4.21 -14.10 5.66
N VAL A 30 5.48 -14.30 5.98
CA VAL A 30 6.43 -13.21 6.25
C VAL A 30 7.61 -13.33 5.30
N ASP A 31 8.35 -12.26 5.08
CA ASP A 31 9.58 -12.30 4.30
C ASP A 31 10.81 -12.72 5.16
N GLY A 32 12.03 -12.54 4.64
CA GLY A 32 13.22 -13.17 5.22
C GLY A 32 13.64 -12.63 6.59
N ASP A 33 13.34 -11.38 6.87
CA ASP A 33 13.59 -10.67 8.15
C ASP A 33 12.31 -10.46 8.97
N CYS A 34 11.17 -10.95 8.44
CA CYS A 34 9.86 -10.96 9.11
C CYS A 34 9.26 -9.57 9.40
N ASP A 35 9.71 -8.55 8.70
CA ASP A 35 9.21 -7.18 8.85
C ASP A 35 7.96 -6.89 7.98
N ARG A 36 7.65 -7.78 7.01
CA ARG A 36 6.48 -7.69 6.11
C ARG A 36 5.57 -8.89 6.26
N VAL A 37 4.27 -8.61 6.10
CA VAL A 37 3.23 -9.64 6.12
C VAL A 37 2.53 -9.76 4.77
N GLY A 38 2.24 -10.99 4.36
CA GLY A 38 1.34 -11.34 3.26
C GLY A 38 0.21 -12.20 3.77
N ILE A 39 -1.02 -11.89 3.38
CA ILE A 39 -2.24 -12.54 3.88
C ILE A 39 -3.01 -13.21 2.75
N VAL A 40 -3.49 -14.42 3.05
CA VAL A 40 -4.38 -15.20 2.18
C VAL A 40 -5.63 -15.58 2.98
N ASP A 41 -6.81 -15.29 2.43
CA ASP A 41 -8.10 -15.67 3.04
C ASP A 41 -8.39 -17.20 2.91
N GLU A 42 -9.43 -17.68 3.54
CA GLU A 42 -9.86 -19.09 3.50
C GLU A 42 -10.25 -19.58 2.10
N LYS A 43 -10.55 -18.66 1.16
CA LYS A 43 -10.86 -18.97 -0.24
C LYS A 43 -9.60 -19.03 -1.12
N GLY A 44 -8.43 -18.68 -0.57
CA GLY A 44 -7.16 -18.61 -1.27
C GLY A 44 -6.95 -17.30 -2.06
N ASN A 45 -7.66 -16.23 -1.73
CA ASN A 45 -7.41 -14.92 -2.30
C ASN A 45 -6.43 -14.14 -1.42
N THR A 46 -5.63 -13.28 -2.05
CA THR A 46 -4.75 -12.36 -1.33
C THR A 46 -5.57 -11.20 -0.78
N ILE A 47 -5.41 -10.89 0.50
CA ILE A 47 -5.77 -9.59 1.08
C ILE A 47 -4.52 -8.71 0.97
N PHE A 48 -4.58 -7.65 0.18
CA PHE A 48 -3.44 -6.75 0.01
C PHE A 48 -3.18 -5.95 1.27
N THR A 49 -1.91 -5.63 1.53
CA THR A 49 -1.49 -5.03 2.81
C THR A 49 -2.09 -3.65 3.06
N ASP A 50 -2.30 -2.86 2.03
CA ASP A 50 -2.99 -1.58 2.20
C ASP A 50 -4.41 -1.75 2.78
N TYR A 51 -5.18 -2.78 2.34
CA TYR A 51 -6.47 -3.10 2.95
C TYR A 51 -6.33 -3.60 4.40
N LEU A 52 -5.21 -4.26 4.76
CA LEU A 52 -4.95 -4.63 6.15
C LEU A 52 -4.85 -3.40 7.05
N ILE A 53 -4.26 -2.30 6.56
CA ILE A 53 -4.18 -1.03 7.33
C ILE A 53 -5.60 -0.56 7.71
N ALA A 54 -6.54 -0.58 6.76
CA ALA A 54 -7.94 -0.20 7.03
C ALA A 54 -8.62 -1.18 8.01
N ILE A 55 -8.35 -2.48 7.90
CA ILE A 55 -8.88 -3.50 8.82
C ILE A 55 -8.38 -3.26 10.25
N TYR A 56 -7.08 -3.02 10.43
CA TYR A 56 -6.50 -2.73 11.75
C TYR A 56 -6.96 -1.37 12.29
N ALA A 57 -7.07 -0.37 11.42
CA ALA A 57 -7.63 0.93 11.81
C ALA A 57 -9.07 0.76 12.33
N ASN A 58 -9.90 -0.05 11.68
CA ASN A 58 -11.26 -0.33 12.13
C ASN A 58 -11.32 -1.04 13.49
N GLU A 59 -10.31 -1.84 13.85
CA GLU A 59 -10.23 -2.46 15.19
C GLU A 59 -9.92 -1.41 16.27
N VAL A 60 -9.17 -0.36 15.98
CA VAL A 60 -8.59 0.56 16.98
C VAL A 60 -9.28 1.92 16.99
N ILE A 61 -9.39 2.57 15.84
CA ILE A 61 -9.77 3.98 15.72
C ILE A 61 -11.13 4.33 16.35
N PRO A 62 -12.18 3.51 16.26
CA PRO A 62 -13.47 3.82 16.89
C PRO A 62 -13.38 3.99 18.43
N TYR A 63 -12.40 3.37 19.07
CA TYR A 63 -12.32 3.24 20.53
C TYR A 63 -11.27 4.12 21.20
N VAL A 64 -10.54 4.94 20.43
CA VAL A 64 -9.44 5.79 20.93
C VAL A 64 -9.70 7.27 20.61
N GLU A 65 -9.07 8.16 21.35
CA GLU A 65 -9.14 9.61 21.09
C GLU A 65 -8.28 10.02 19.90
N ASN A 66 -7.10 9.42 19.79
CA ASN A 66 -6.18 9.66 18.69
C ASN A 66 -6.65 8.96 17.44
N LYS A 67 -7.00 9.73 16.42
CA LYS A 67 -7.59 9.27 15.16
C LYS A 67 -6.58 9.13 14.01
N ASN A 68 -5.31 9.45 14.23
CA ASN A 68 -4.30 9.46 13.17
C ASN A 68 -3.92 8.04 12.74
N VAL A 69 -3.91 7.81 11.43
CA VAL A 69 -3.42 6.58 10.77
C VAL A 69 -2.45 6.97 9.67
N ILE A 70 -1.23 6.43 9.72
CA ILE A 70 -0.20 6.74 8.72
C ILE A 70 -0.30 5.74 7.56
N VAL A 71 -0.34 6.25 6.33
CA VAL A 71 -0.37 5.44 5.10
C VAL A 71 0.68 5.92 4.11
N ASP A 72 1.28 5.02 3.34
CA ASP A 72 2.26 5.40 2.32
C ASP A 72 1.59 5.87 1.01
N VAL A 73 2.35 6.62 0.20
CA VAL A 73 1.88 7.15 -1.09
C VAL A 73 1.53 6.07 -2.12
N LYS A 74 1.88 4.81 -1.90
CA LYS A 74 1.53 3.69 -2.79
C LYS A 74 0.18 3.05 -2.47
N CYS A 75 -0.40 3.34 -1.30
CA CYS A 75 -1.69 2.78 -0.91
C CYS A 75 -2.82 3.22 -1.84
N SER A 76 -3.81 2.35 -2.01
CA SER A 76 -5.04 2.63 -2.73
C SER A 76 -5.76 3.85 -2.17
N VAL A 77 -6.46 4.60 -3.03
CA VAL A 77 -7.35 5.71 -2.57
C VAL A 77 -8.51 5.18 -1.71
N ALA A 78 -8.84 3.89 -1.81
CA ALA A 78 -9.81 3.26 -0.91
C ALA A 78 -9.41 3.37 0.55
N ILE A 79 -8.12 3.32 0.88
CA ILE A 79 -7.66 3.21 2.26
C ILE A 79 -7.91 4.49 3.06
N PRO A 80 -7.53 5.70 2.60
CA PRO A 80 -7.96 6.93 3.24
C PRO A 80 -9.49 7.01 3.41
N HIS A 81 -10.27 6.66 2.39
CA HIS A 81 -11.73 6.69 2.45
C HIS A 81 -12.29 5.74 3.53
N GLU A 82 -11.75 4.52 3.64
CA GLU A 82 -12.18 3.57 4.68
C GLU A 82 -11.80 4.05 6.09
N ILE A 83 -10.65 4.70 6.24
CA ILE A 83 -10.22 5.31 7.51
C ILE A 83 -11.14 6.48 7.88
N ASP A 84 -11.49 7.35 6.92
CA ASP A 84 -12.42 8.47 7.13
C ASP A 84 -13.81 7.98 7.56
N LYS A 85 -14.34 6.90 6.95
CA LYS A 85 -15.65 6.32 7.30
C LYS A 85 -15.77 5.90 8.76
N ILE A 86 -14.66 5.51 9.40
CA ILE A 86 -14.63 5.12 10.83
C ILE A 86 -14.24 6.29 11.76
N GLY A 87 -14.20 7.51 11.23
CA GLY A 87 -13.81 8.72 11.96
C GLY A 87 -12.33 8.85 12.21
N GLY A 88 -11.49 8.16 11.42
CA GLY A 88 -10.05 8.27 11.45
C GLY A 88 -9.53 9.50 10.69
N ASN A 89 -8.26 9.80 10.84
CA ASN A 89 -7.54 10.85 10.12
C ASN A 89 -6.36 10.22 9.35
N PRO A 90 -6.52 9.86 8.07
CA PRO A 90 -5.45 9.28 7.27
C PRO A 90 -4.41 10.35 6.93
N ILE A 91 -3.15 10.06 7.24
CA ILE A 91 -2.01 10.94 6.95
C ILE A 91 -1.07 10.21 6.00
N MET A 92 -0.99 10.70 4.78
CA MET A 92 -0.12 10.12 3.76
C MET A 92 1.32 10.59 3.94
N VAL A 93 2.26 9.66 3.75
CA VAL A 93 3.70 9.91 3.81
C VAL A 93 4.42 9.24 2.64
N LYS A 94 5.64 9.68 2.37
CA LYS A 94 6.49 9.05 1.35
C LYS A 94 6.81 7.60 1.70
N ASN A 95 7.08 6.80 0.66
CA ASN A 95 7.36 5.38 0.80
C ASN A 95 8.68 5.10 1.54
N GLY A 96 8.65 4.14 2.46
CA GLY A 96 9.77 3.63 3.25
C GLY A 96 9.39 3.48 4.72
N SER A 97 9.67 2.29 5.30
CA SER A 97 9.31 1.96 6.68
C SER A 97 9.80 3.01 7.69
N ALA A 98 11.05 3.48 7.53
CA ALA A 98 11.61 4.53 8.38
C ALA A 98 10.83 5.86 8.34
N TYR A 99 10.15 6.18 7.21
CA TYR A 99 9.34 7.40 7.13
C TYR A 99 8.00 7.25 7.84
N ILE A 100 7.41 6.05 7.79
CA ILE A 100 6.19 5.75 8.53
C ILE A 100 6.49 5.75 10.03
N GLU A 101 7.51 5.02 10.46
CA GLU A 101 7.93 4.96 11.86
C GLU A 101 8.27 6.37 12.40
N GLY A 102 9.10 7.14 11.66
CA GLY A 102 9.43 8.51 12.01
C GLY A 102 8.19 9.39 12.14
N ARG A 103 7.25 9.29 11.18
CA ARG A 103 6.02 10.08 11.24
C ARG A 103 5.12 9.69 12.41
N MET A 104 5.03 8.40 12.74
CA MET A 104 4.32 7.90 13.92
C MET A 104 4.97 8.34 15.23
N HIS A 105 6.26 8.69 15.21
CA HIS A 105 6.95 9.26 16.35
C HIS A 105 6.67 10.77 16.48
N ASP A 106 6.70 11.51 15.36
CA ASP A 106 6.52 12.96 15.33
C ASP A 106 5.09 13.39 15.70
N ILE A 107 4.12 12.60 15.27
CA ILE A 107 2.70 12.81 15.59
C ILE A 107 2.14 11.57 16.26
N PRO A 108 1.30 11.72 17.28
CA PRO A 108 0.66 10.57 17.89
C PRO A 108 -0.19 9.86 16.84
N ALA A 109 0.23 8.64 16.45
CA ALA A 109 -0.52 7.74 15.60
C ALA A 109 -0.36 6.32 16.16
N LEU A 110 -1.45 5.54 16.15
CA LEU A 110 -1.48 4.20 16.74
C LEU A 110 -1.29 3.10 15.70
N ILE A 111 -1.63 3.39 14.45
CA ILE A 111 -1.52 2.48 13.31
C ILE A 111 -0.78 3.17 12.19
N GLY A 112 0.11 2.45 11.52
CA GLY A 112 0.73 2.86 10.28
C GLY A 112 0.97 1.68 9.37
N GLY A 113 1.12 1.92 8.08
CA GLY A 113 1.45 0.83 7.17
C GLY A 113 1.80 1.24 5.75
N GLU A 114 2.44 0.32 5.07
CA GLU A 114 2.88 0.42 3.68
C GLU A 114 2.17 -0.59 2.77
N TYR A 115 2.01 -0.20 1.52
CA TYR A 115 1.61 -1.11 0.44
C TYR A 115 2.51 -2.35 0.34
N SER A 116 3.78 -2.22 0.68
CA SER A 116 4.80 -3.28 0.59
C SER A 116 4.68 -4.40 1.62
N GLY A 117 3.92 -4.22 2.70
CA GLY A 117 3.72 -5.25 3.72
C GLY A 117 4.11 -4.84 5.14
N HIS A 118 4.82 -3.73 5.33
CA HIS A 118 5.15 -3.21 6.66
C HIS A 118 3.89 -2.67 7.34
N VAL A 119 3.65 -3.09 8.58
CA VAL A 119 2.55 -2.61 9.42
C VAL A 119 3.06 -2.32 10.82
N PHE A 120 2.67 -1.18 11.33
CA PHE A 120 3.15 -0.62 12.60
C PHE A 120 1.99 -0.45 13.57
N PHE A 121 2.21 -0.83 14.82
CA PHE A 121 1.22 -0.72 15.89
C PHE A 121 1.83 -0.05 17.12
N LYS A 122 1.15 0.97 17.65
CA LYS A 122 1.52 1.68 18.88
C LYS A 122 0.42 1.66 19.96
N ASP A 123 -0.68 1.00 19.69
CA ASP A 123 -1.76 0.82 20.66
C ASP A 123 -1.43 -0.27 21.70
N GLU A 124 -1.01 -1.44 21.25
CA GLU A 124 -0.67 -2.59 22.07
C GLU A 124 0.71 -3.18 21.74
N TYR A 125 1.55 -2.45 20.99
CA TYR A 125 2.86 -2.88 20.55
C TYR A 125 3.87 -1.71 20.55
N PHE A 126 5.13 -1.98 20.19
CA PHE A 126 6.25 -1.04 20.38
C PHE A 126 6.35 0.06 19.31
N GLY A 127 5.66 -0.08 18.17
CA GLY A 127 5.62 0.93 17.12
C GLY A 127 6.62 0.75 15.98
N TYR A 128 7.33 -0.39 15.95
CA TYR A 128 8.10 -0.82 14.77
C TYR A 128 7.30 -1.81 13.92
N ASP A 129 7.76 -2.07 12.70
CA ASP A 129 7.16 -3.04 11.79
C ASP A 129 7.47 -4.48 12.21
N ASP A 130 6.44 -5.30 12.26
CA ASP A 130 6.54 -6.70 12.63
C ASP A 130 5.45 -7.50 11.89
N GLY A 131 5.88 -8.25 10.87
CA GLY A 131 4.97 -9.06 10.05
C GLY A 131 4.35 -10.22 10.83
N ILE A 132 5.05 -10.77 11.82
CA ILE A 132 4.53 -11.84 12.68
C ILE A 132 3.42 -11.30 13.57
N TYR A 133 3.68 -10.17 14.25
CA TYR A 133 2.67 -9.53 15.08
C TYR A 133 1.43 -9.11 14.26
N ALA A 134 1.63 -8.52 13.08
CA ALA A 134 0.54 -8.14 12.18
C ALA A 134 -0.32 -9.36 11.80
N GLY A 135 0.29 -10.46 11.42
CA GLY A 135 -0.42 -11.71 11.11
C GLY A 135 -1.21 -12.27 12.29
N LEU A 136 -0.60 -12.32 13.47
CA LEU A 136 -1.26 -12.80 14.71
C LEU A 136 -2.40 -11.86 15.14
N ARG A 137 -2.24 -10.56 14.94
CA ARG A 137 -3.29 -9.58 15.22
C ARG A 137 -4.50 -9.79 14.33
N LEU A 138 -4.30 -10.08 13.04
CA LEU A 138 -5.40 -10.44 12.14
C LEU A 138 -6.12 -11.72 12.58
N ALA A 139 -5.37 -12.75 12.97
CA ALA A 139 -5.94 -13.98 13.53
C ALA A 139 -6.76 -13.70 14.80
N ARG A 140 -6.32 -12.77 15.66
CA ARG A 140 -7.07 -12.31 16.83
C ARG A 140 -8.40 -11.64 16.43
N ILE A 141 -8.39 -10.79 15.39
CA ILE A 141 -9.61 -10.14 14.86
C ILE A 141 -10.61 -11.21 14.42
N LEU A 142 -10.17 -12.18 13.61
CA LEU A 142 -11.03 -13.29 13.17
C LEU A 142 -11.56 -14.11 14.33
N HIS A 143 -10.72 -14.42 15.33
CA HIS A 143 -11.15 -15.13 16.52
C HIS A 143 -12.21 -14.38 17.33
N LYS A 144 -12.07 -13.06 17.47
CA LYS A 144 -13.05 -12.22 18.20
C LYS A 144 -14.36 -12.06 17.43
N THR A 145 -14.28 -11.80 16.13
CA THR A 145 -15.45 -11.45 15.31
C THR A 145 -16.20 -12.69 14.80
N LYS A 146 -15.54 -13.83 14.70
CA LYS A 146 -16.07 -15.09 14.14
C LYS A 146 -16.53 -14.98 12.68
N ILE A 147 -16.02 -13.98 11.95
CA ILE A 147 -16.31 -13.81 10.51
C ILE A 147 -15.16 -14.41 9.68
N PRO A 148 -15.44 -14.89 8.45
CA PRO A 148 -14.39 -15.37 7.54
C PRO A 148 -13.45 -14.24 7.12
N ALA A 149 -12.17 -14.55 6.88
CA ALA A 149 -11.18 -13.55 6.44
C ALA A 149 -11.58 -12.87 5.12
N SER A 150 -12.22 -13.59 4.19
CA SER A 150 -12.69 -13.06 2.92
C SER A 150 -13.75 -11.96 3.04
N THR A 151 -14.43 -11.86 4.20
CA THR A 151 -15.46 -10.84 4.44
C THR A 151 -14.90 -9.53 5.02
N LEU A 152 -13.64 -9.52 5.49
CA LEU A 152 -13.02 -8.35 6.10
C LEU A 152 -12.92 -7.14 5.15
N THR A 153 -12.90 -7.38 3.85
CA THR A 153 -12.86 -6.34 2.82
C THR A 153 -14.18 -6.19 2.05
N GLU A 154 -15.26 -6.82 2.54
CA GLU A 154 -16.60 -6.64 1.96
C GLU A 154 -17.10 -5.21 2.21
N GLY A 155 -17.66 -4.59 1.17
CA GLY A 155 -18.11 -3.20 1.24
C GLY A 155 -17.01 -2.14 1.12
N MET A 156 -15.73 -2.50 1.18
CA MET A 156 -14.66 -1.58 0.87
C MET A 156 -14.60 -1.30 -0.64
N GLU A 157 -14.24 -0.07 -1.00
CA GLU A 157 -14.04 0.31 -2.39
C GLU A 157 -12.92 -0.53 -3.04
N LYS A 158 -13.13 -0.93 -4.28
CA LYS A 158 -12.15 -1.71 -5.06
C LYS A 158 -11.90 -1.04 -6.39
N TYR A 159 -10.64 -0.90 -6.73
CA TYR A 159 -10.17 -0.26 -7.93
C TYR A 159 -9.31 -1.21 -8.77
N GLU A 160 -9.33 -1.00 -10.09
CA GLU A 160 -8.36 -1.61 -10.99
C GLU A 160 -6.99 -0.96 -10.75
N SER A 161 -5.96 -1.75 -10.55
CA SER A 161 -4.61 -1.23 -10.28
C SER A 161 -3.52 -2.01 -11.02
N THR A 162 -2.44 -1.31 -11.36
CA THR A 162 -1.23 -1.98 -11.81
C THR A 162 -0.45 -2.53 -10.62
N PRO A 163 0.33 -3.62 -10.81
CA PRO A 163 1.43 -3.87 -9.90
C PRO A 163 2.41 -2.68 -9.92
N GLU A 164 3.38 -2.67 -9.02
CA GLU A 164 4.50 -1.73 -9.10
C GLU A 164 5.29 -1.99 -10.39
N ILE A 165 5.37 -0.98 -11.25
CA ILE A 165 6.12 -1.02 -12.50
C ILE A 165 7.47 -0.36 -12.26
N ARG A 166 8.54 -1.02 -12.66
CA ARG A 166 9.92 -0.49 -12.57
C ARG A 166 10.43 -0.25 -13.98
N LEU A 167 10.88 0.97 -14.21
CA LEU A 167 11.54 1.37 -15.44
C LEU A 167 13.01 1.64 -15.13
N GLU A 168 13.90 0.84 -15.67
CA GLU A 168 15.35 1.06 -15.53
C GLU A 168 15.74 2.38 -16.17
N VAL A 169 16.38 3.25 -15.41
CA VAL A 169 16.81 4.59 -15.80
C VAL A 169 18.06 4.92 -14.98
N ASP A 170 19.10 5.40 -15.62
CA ASP A 170 20.34 5.80 -14.96
C ASP A 170 20.09 6.82 -13.85
N ASP A 171 20.85 6.73 -12.77
CA ASP A 171 20.68 7.57 -11.58
C ASP A 171 20.78 9.07 -11.90
N ASP A 172 21.61 9.45 -12.88
CA ASP A 172 21.82 10.84 -13.28
C ASP A 172 20.59 11.46 -13.96
N ILE A 173 19.82 10.65 -14.69
CA ILE A 173 18.64 11.12 -15.44
C ILE A 173 17.31 10.85 -14.71
N LYS A 174 17.23 9.85 -13.84
CA LYS A 174 15.95 9.52 -13.17
C LYS A 174 15.33 10.71 -12.39
N VAL A 175 16.19 11.54 -11.79
CA VAL A 175 15.74 12.72 -11.04
C VAL A 175 15.17 13.77 -11.99
N GLU A 176 15.87 14.03 -13.11
CA GLU A 176 15.40 14.98 -14.11
C GLU A 176 14.08 14.51 -14.73
N VAL A 177 13.98 13.26 -15.13
CA VAL A 177 12.75 12.70 -15.71
C VAL A 177 11.57 12.84 -14.75
N VAL A 178 11.74 12.49 -13.46
CA VAL A 178 10.67 12.63 -12.46
C VAL A 178 10.29 14.09 -12.29
N ASN A 179 11.25 15.03 -12.25
CA ASN A 179 10.97 16.47 -12.17
C ASN A 179 10.15 16.96 -13.38
N LYS A 180 10.46 16.49 -14.59
CA LYS A 180 9.68 16.80 -15.79
C LYS A 180 8.24 16.25 -15.74
N VAL A 181 8.04 15.10 -15.10
CA VAL A 181 6.69 14.56 -14.87
C VAL A 181 5.94 15.42 -13.84
N ILE A 182 6.62 15.89 -12.79
CA ILE A 182 6.06 16.85 -11.82
C ILE A 182 5.61 18.14 -12.54
N ASP A 183 6.51 18.75 -13.32
CA ASP A 183 6.20 19.97 -14.10
C ASP A 183 4.99 19.75 -15.01
N TYR A 184 4.93 18.62 -15.69
CA TYR A 184 3.78 18.25 -16.53
C TYR A 184 2.50 18.18 -15.70
N ALA A 185 2.48 17.45 -14.61
CA ALA A 185 1.29 17.28 -13.77
C ALA A 185 0.78 18.63 -13.22
N LEU A 186 1.69 19.49 -12.77
CA LEU A 186 1.37 20.85 -12.29
C LEU A 186 0.84 21.73 -13.42
N SER A 187 1.41 21.65 -14.63
CA SER A 187 0.94 22.42 -15.79
C SER A 187 -0.47 22.04 -16.23
N ARG A 188 -0.93 20.83 -15.87
CA ARG A 188 -2.29 20.33 -16.13
C ARG A 188 -3.27 20.67 -15.01
N ASN A 189 -2.81 21.37 -13.95
CA ASN A 189 -3.58 21.66 -12.74
C ASN A 189 -4.13 20.39 -12.05
N TYR A 190 -3.39 19.28 -12.11
CA TYR A 190 -3.76 18.07 -11.38
C TYR A 190 -3.57 18.27 -9.87
N LYS A 191 -4.42 17.59 -9.08
CA LYS A 191 -4.25 17.52 -7.62
C LYS A 191 -3.05 16.61 -7.33
N CYS A 192 -1.93 17.17 -6.88
CA CYS A 192 -0.67 16.48 -6.68
C CYS A 192 -0.26 16.43 -5.21
N ASN A 193 0.18 15.26 -4.76
CA ASN A 193 1.05 15.11 -3.61
C ASN A 193 2.50 14.96 -4.13
N LEU A 194 3.42 15.79 -3.63
CA LEU A 194 4.81 15.87 -4.06
C LEU A 194 5.82 15.32 -3.02
N ASP A 195 5.36 14.65 -1.99
CA ASP A 195 6.21 14.15 -0.91
C ASP A 195 7.21 13.09 -1.39
N ASP A 196 6.84 12.31 -2.44
CA ASP A 196 7.69 11.26 -3.00
C ASP A 196 7.53 11.18 -4.54
N GLY A 197 8.21 12.07 -5.25
CA GLY A 197 8.00 12.26 -6.68
C GLY A 197 6.68 13.00 -6.96
N VAL A 198 5.79 12.41 -7.75
CA VAL A 198 4.44 12.93 -7.94
C VAL A 198 3.39 11.82 -7.84
N ARG A 199 2.45 12.02 -6.94
CA ARG A 199 1.19 11.30 -6.93
C ARG A 199 0.09 12.26 -7.35
N VAL A 200 -0.52 11.98 -8.50
CA VAL A 200 -1.69 12.69 -9.01
C VAL A 200 -2.92 11.95 -8.50
N ASP A 201 -3.72 12.60 -7.66
CA ASP A 201 -4.95 12.03 -7.13
C ASP A 201 -6.15 12.44 -8.01
N TYR A 202 -6.93 11.42 -8.39
CA TYR A 202 -8.22 11.55 -9.05
C TYR A 202 -9.31 11.09 -8.07
N ASP A 203 -10.56 11.45 -8.33
CA ASP A 203 -11.69 11.00 -7.50
C ASP A 203 -11.83 9.47 -7.47
N ASP A 204 -11.27 8.77 -8.46
CA ASP A 204 -11.42 7.34 -8.67
C ASP A 204 -10.07 6.62 -8.84
N GLY A 205 -9.04 7.04 -8.14
CA GLY A 205 -7.72 6.42 -8.16
C GLY A 205 -6.57 7.41 -8.25
N PHE A 206 -5.40 6.96 -8.68
CA PHE A 206 -4.20 7.80 -8.74
C PHE A 206 -3.22 7.38 -9.85
N ALA A 207 -2.26 8.27 -10.12
CA ALA A 207 -1.04 7.96 -10.86
C ALA A 207 0.16 8.37 -10.01
N LEU A 208 1.04 7.41 -9.66
CA LEU A 208 2.25 7.65 -8.90
C LEU A 208 3.48 7.41 -9.77
N ILE A 209 4.36 8.40 -9.82
CA ILE A 209 5.66 8.32 -10.48
C ILE A 209 6.72 8.86 -9.53
N ARG A 210 7.67 8.02 -9.16
CA ARG A 210 8.71 8.36 -8.21
C ARG A 210 10.06 7.77 -8.58
N LYS A 211 11.14 8.41 -8.13
CA LYS A 211 12.48 7.82 -8.22
C LYS A 211 12.64 6.72 -7.17
N SER A 212 13.32 5.64 -7.50
CA SER A 212 13.73 4.64 -6.52
C SER A 212 14.82 5.18 -5.59
N ASN A 213 14.74 4.83 -4.30
CA ASN A 213 15.79 5.10 -3.32
C ASN A 213 16.85 3.97 -3.29
N THR A 214 16.55 2.80 -3.87
CA THR A 214 17.37 1.59 -3.73
C THR A 214 17.99 1.09 -5.03
N GLY A 215 17.77 1.79 -6.15
CA GLY A 215 18.33 1.37 -7.43
C GLY A 215 18.09 2.35 -8.58
N PRO A 216 18.72 2.09 -9.74
CA PRO A 216 18.64 2.94 -10.93
C PRO A 216 17.34 2.69 -11.70
N PHE A 217 16.21 3.07 -11.11
CA PHE A 217 14.91 2.93 -11.76
C PHE A 217 13.89 3.96 -11.25
N ILE A 218 12.91 4.25 -12.10
CA ILE A 218 11.69 4.97 -11.77
C ILE A 218 10.63 3.93 -11.42
N THR A 219 9.93 4.15 -10.33
CA THR A 219 8.80 3.33 -9.89
C THR A 219 7.50 4.02 -10.25
N MET A 220 6.56 3.26 -10.84
CA MET A 220 5.25 3.74 -11.22
C MET A 220 4.17 2.80 -10.68
N ARG A 221 3.04 3.37 -10.26
CA ARG A 221 1.82 2.64 -9.93
C ARG A 221 0.61 3.47 -10.34
N TYR A 222 -0.40 2.80 -10.88
CA TYR A 222 -1.63 3.43 -11.35
C TYR A 222 -2.83 2.71 -10.76
N GLU A 223 -3.90 3.48 -10.50
CA GLU A 223 -5.16 2.98 -10.01
C GLU A 223 -6.32 3.76 -10.63
N ALA A 224 -7.43 3.08 -10.95
CA ALA A 224 -8.62 3.70 -11.51
C ALA A 224 -9.88 2.86 -11.24
N SER A 225 -11.06 3.47 -11.39
CA SER A 225 -12.35 2.77 -11.27
C SER A 225 -12.60 1.76 -12.37
N THR A 226 -12.00 1.93 -13.55
CA THR A 226 -12.13 1.00 -14.69
C THR A 226 -10.79 0.74 -15.35
N LYS A 227 -10.70 -0.38 -16.06
CA LYS A 227 -9.51 -0.78 -16.81
C LYS A 227 -9.19 0.20 -17.94
N GLU A 228 -10.19 0.80 -18.56
CA GLU A 228 -10.04 1.80 -19.61
C GLU A 228 -9.34 3.06 -19.05
N LYS A 229 -9.82 3.59 -17.93
CA LYS A 229 -9.22 4.74 -17.23
C LYS A 229 -7.81 4.42 -16.73
N LEU A 230 -7.60 3.21 -16.18
CA LEU A 230 -6.29 2.74 -15.77
C LEU A 230 -5.28 2.77 -16.93
N ASN A 231 -5.66 2.20 -18.07
CA ASN A 231 -4.83 2.18 -19.27
C ASN A 231 -4.57 3.60 -19.81
N GLN A 232 -5.57 4.49 -19.74
CA GLN A 232 -5.42 5.88 -20.17
C GLN A 232 -4.39 6.62 -19.30
N ARG A 233 -4.49 6.51 -17.96
CA ARG A 233 -3.52 7.10 -17.02
C ARG A 233 -2.11 6.59 -17.27
N GLN A 234 -1.97 5.26 -17.38
CA GLN A 234 -0.68 4.64 -17.66
C GLN A 234 -0.09 5.13 -18.99
N LYS A 235 -0.89 5.19 -20.05
CA LYS A 235 -0.46 5.67 -21.38
C LYS A 235 -0.02 7.13 -21.35
N GLU A 236 -0.77 7.99 -20.67
CA GLU A 236 -0.48 9.41 -20.52
C GLU A 236 0.91 9.63 -19.88
N PHE A 237 1.13 9.11 -18.68
CA PHE A 237 2.39 9.32 -17.97
C PHE A 237 3.57 8.58 -18.60
N THR A 238 3.36 7.40 -19.20
CA THR A 238 4.39 6.72 -19.97
C THR A 238 4.85 7.56 -21.17
N ALA A 239 3.93 8.25 -21.86
CA ALA A 239 4.26 9.12 -22.98
C ALA A 239 5.10 10.34 -22.52
N VAL A 240 4.78 10.91 -21.35
CA VAL A 240 5.56 12.00 -20.75
C VAL A 240 6.96 11.53 -20.39
N ILE A 241 7.09 10.40 -19.70
CA ILE A 241 8.39 9.82 -19.32
C ILE A 241 9.24 9.56 -20.56
N ASN A 242 8.70 8.90 -21.59
CA ASN A 242 9.43 8.54 -22.80
C ASN A 242 9.93 9.78 -23.60
N LYS A 243 9.29 10.92 -23.44
CA LYS A 243 9.73 12.19 -24.06
C LYS A 243 11.07 12.66 -23.50
N TYR A 244 11.38 12.33 -22.25
CA TYR A 244 12.56 12.82 -21.53
C TYR A 244 13.62 11.73 -21.25
N LEU A 245 13.38 10.49 -21.71
CA LEU A 245 14.35 9.40 -21.70
C LEU A 245 15.30 9.38 -22.91
N LYS A 246 15.22 10.37 -23.81
CA LYS A 246 16.02 10.44 -25.05
C LYS A 246 17.29 11.21 -24.85
#